data_a2b33b5074410f55f95620fdd422744d
#
_entry.id   a2b33b5074410f55f95620fdd422744d
#
_cell.length_a   1.000
_cell.length_b   1.000
_cell.length_c   1.000
_cell.angle_alpha   90.00
_cell.angle_beta   90.00
_cell.angle_gamma   90.00
#
_symmetry.space_group_name_H-M   'P 1'
#
loop_
_entity.id
_entity.type
_entity.pdbx_description
1 polymer ?
#
loop_
_entity_poly.entity_id
_entity_poly.type
_entity_poly.pdbx_seq_one_letter_code
_entity_poly.pdbx_strand_id
1 'polypeptide(L)'
;DKDILEIFDLAEDVKVNKTNLKKVLGRKLAARVLKTWIEDFVDEDTGEVVSIERNEVIIDRETVLEEEHIDEILESGVQNILLHKDEPNQSDFSIIYNTLQKDPSNSEKEAVLYIYRQLRNADPADDASAREVINNLFFSEKRYDLGDVGRYRINKKLNLTTDMDVRVLTKEDIIEIIKYLIELINSKADVDDIDHLSNRRVRTVGEQLSNQFAVGLARMSRTIRERMNVRDNEVFTPIDLI
;
A
#
# COMPACT_ATOMS: atom_id res chain seq x y z
N ASP A 1 -1.77 -10.85 -1.09
CA ASP A 1 -2.05 -11.33 -2.46
C ASP A 1 -3.54 -11.51 -2.71
N LYS A 2 -4.27 -12.15 -1.79
CA LYS A 2 -5.70 -12.50 -1.98
C LYS A 2 -6.55 -11.28 -2.35
N ASP A 3 -6.50 -10.23 -1.55
CA ASP A 3 -7.31 -9.03 -1.76
C ASP A 3 -7.01 -8.35 -3.10
N ILE A 4 -5.74 -8.35 -3.53
CA ILE A 4 -5.34 -7.79 -4.83
C ILE A 4 -5.94 -8.61 -5.97
N LEU A 5 -5.84 -9.94 -5.88
CA LEU A 5 -6.39 -10.85 -6.89
C LEU A 5 -7.91 -10.76 -6.97
N GLU A 6 -8.59 -10.58 -5.84
CA GLU A 6 -10.05 -10.38 -5.79
C GLU A 6 -10.46 -9.01 -6.38
N ILE A 7 -9.77 -7.92 -6.02
CA ILE A 7 -10.05 -6.57 -6.52
C ILE A 7 -9.95 -6.49 -8.05
N PHE A 8 -8.98 -7.18 -8.63
CA PHE A 8 -8.78 -7.21 -10.07
C PHE A 8 -9.49 -8.39 -10.76
N ASP A 9 -10.24 -9.20 -10.02
CA ASP A 9 -10.97 -10.37 -10.51
C ASP A 9 -10.11 -11.39 -11.29
N LEU A 10 -8.88 -11.61 -10.80
CA LEU A 10 -7.86 -12.40 -11.47
C LEU A 10 -7.81 -13.85 -11.02
N ALA A 11 -8.39 -14.18 -9.89
CA ALA A 11 -8.34 -15.51 -9.30
C ALA A 11 -9.73 -16.06 -8.96
N GLU A 12 -9.81 -17.38 -9.00
CA GLU A 12 -10.97 -18.16 -8.55
C GLU A 12 -10.64 -18.79 -7.20
N ASP A 13 -11.55 -18.59 -6.22
CA ASP A 13 -11.43 -19.19 -4.90
C ASP A 13 -11.99 -20.62 -4.91
N VAL A 14 -11.16 -21.60 -4.60
CA VAL A 14 -11.50 -23.01 -4.58
C VAL A 14 -11.38 -23.57 -3.17
N LYS A 15 -12.49 -24.07 -2.62
CA LYS A 15 -12.49 -24.76 -1.32
C LYS A 15 -11.66 -26.02 -1.34
N VAL A 16 -10.77 -26.13 -0.34
CA VAL A 16 -9.88 -27.28 -0.18
C VAL A 16 -10.66 -28.50 0.29
N ASN A 17 -10.86 -29.43 -0.64
CA ASN A 17 -11.28 -30.78 -0.36
C ASN A 17 -10.75 -31.72 -1.46
N LYS A 18 -10.60 -32.98 -1.14
CA LYS A 18 -10.01 -34.00 -2.06
C LYS A 18 -10.71 -34.07 -3.42
N THR A 19 -12.02 -33.79 -3.45
CA THR A 19 -12.82 -33.86 -4.68
C THR A 19 -12.61 -32.65 -5.57
N ASN A 20 -12.53 -31.43 -4.97
CA ASN A 20 -12.34 -30.19 -5.70
C ASN A 20 -10.89 -30.08 -6.21
N LEU A 21 -9.91 -30.44 -5.37
CA LEU A 21 -8.49 -30.41 -5.76
C LEU A 21 -8.23 -31.31 -6.97
N LYS A 22 -8.83 -32.49 -7.02
CA LYS A 22 -8.73 -33.41 -8.20
C LYS A 22 -9.33 -32.83 -9.48
N LYS A 23 -10.35 -31.96 -9.38
CA LYS A 23 -10.98 -31.33 -10.55
C LYS A 23 -10.15 -30.21 -11.15
N VAL A 24 -9.29 -29.60 -10.34
CA VAL A 24 -8.48 -28.42 -10.71
C VAL A 24 -7.00 -28.77 -10.94
N LEU A 25 -6.68 -30.05 -11.00
CA LEU A 25 -5.32 -30.50 -11.37
C LEU A 25 -4.89 -29.94 -12.72
N GLY A 26 -3.64 -29.55 -12.84
CA GLY A 26 -3.08 -28.92 -14.03
C GLY A 26 -3.28 -27.40 -14.13
N ARG A 27 -4.07 -26.79 -13.22
CA ARG A 27 -4.20 -25.33 -13.13
C ARG A 27 -3.10 -24.73 -12.27
N LYS A 28 -2.76 -23.47 -12.52
CA LYS A 28 -1.74 -22.74 -11.78
C LYS A 28 -2.31 -22.05 -10.56
N LEU A 29 -1.56 -22.06 -9.46
CA LEU A 29 -1.84 -21.27 -8.27
C LEU A 29 -1.60 -19.80 -8.52
N ALA A 30 -2.58 -18.97 -8.19
CA ALA A 30 -2.48 -17.51 -8.31
C ALA A 30 -1.84 -16.87 -7.07
N ALA A 31 -1.95 -17.51 -5.91
CA ALA A 31 -1.35 -17.07 -4.66
C ALA A 31 -0.63 -18.22 -3.96
N ARG A 32 0.29 -17.87 -3.04
CA ARG A 32 0.99 -18.85 -2.20
C ARG A 32 -0.01 -19.57 -1.30
N VAL A 33 0.19 -20.85 -1.11
CA VAL A 33 -0.49 -21.63 -0.08
C VAL A 33 0.34 -21.51 1.19
N LEU A 34 -0.20 -20.82 2.19
CA LEU A 34 0.49 -20.52 3.45
C LEU A 34 -0.13 -21.34 4.58
N LYS A 35 0.70 -22.03 5.33
CA LYS A 35 0.31 -22.59 6.63
C LYS A 35 0.56 -21.53 7.68
N THR A 36 -0.51 -21.04 8.30
CA THR A 36 -0.46 -19.99 9.31
C THR A 36 -0.73 -20.60 10.68
N TRP A 37 0.12 -20.26 11.66
CA TRP A 37 -0.11 -20.59 13.07
C TRP A 37 0.33 -19.45 13.97
N ILE A 38 -0.22 -19.44 15.17
CA ILE A 38 0.15 -18.47 16.21
C ILE A 38 1.16 -19.14 17.12
N GLU A 39 2.29 -18.48 17.32
CA GLU A 39 3.32 -18.89 18.27
C GLU A 39 3.39 -17.87 19.41
N ASP A 40 3.17 -18.35 20.62
CA ASP A 40 3.19 -17.50 21.82
C ASP A 40 4.59 -17.49 22.43
N PHE A 41 5.18 -16.32 22.55
CA PHE A 41 6.44 -16.07 23.22
C PHE A 41 6.19 -15.30 24.51
N VAL A 42 6.88 -15.72 25.57
CA VAL A 42 6.95 -14.94 26.80
C VAL A 42 8.16 -14.04 26.72
N ASP A 43 7.93 -12.74 26.74
CA ASP A 43 9.00 -11.75 26.82
C ASP A 43 9.71 -11.90 28.18
N GLU A 44 11.01 -12.22 28.17
CA GLU A 44 11.79 -12.47 29.38
C GLU A 44 11.96 -11.22 30.26
N ASP A 45 11.88 -10.02 29.67
CA ASP A 45 12.07 -8.76 30.39
C ASP A 45 10.77 -8.22 31.01
N THR A 46 9.64 -8.37 30.31
CA THR A 46 8.34 -7.84 30.73
C THR A 46 7.41 -8.89 31.32
N GLY A 47 7.63 -10.18 31.03
CA GLY A 47 6.74 -11.28 31.39
C GLY A 47 5.42 -11.30 30.62
N GLU A 48 5.26 -10.47 29.61
CA GLU A 48 4.07 -10.45 28.77
C GLU A 48 4.12 -11.54 27.70
N VAL A 49 2.95 -12.13 27.40
CA VAL A 49 2.82 -13.11 26.33
C VAL A 49 2.59 -12.35 25.02
N VAL A 50 3.56 -12.44 24.12
CA VAL A 50 3.48 -11.86 22.77
C VAL A 50 3.15 -12.98 21.78
N SER A 51 1.95 -12.93 21.19
CA SER A 51 1.53 -13.86 20.15
C SER A 51 2.03 -13.39 18.79
N ILE A 52 2.85 -14.19 18.14
CA ILE A 52 3.41 -13.90 16.82
C ILE A 52 2.78 -14.84 15.79
N GLU A 53 2.21 -14.27 14.75
CA GLU A 53 1.73 -15.03 13.59
C GLU A 53 2.91 -15.50 12.75
N ARG A 54 2.99 -16.80 12.52
CA ARG A 54 3.99 -17.44 11.66
C ARG A 54 3.33 -17.95 10.39
N ASN A 55 3.99 -17.69 9.27
CA ASN A 55 3.55 -18.14 7.95
C ASN A 55 4.65 -18.99 7.31
N GLU A 56 4.32 -20.21 6.97
CA GLU A 56 5.17 -21.12 6.20
C GLU A 56 4.61 -21.29 4.81
N VAL A 57 5.44 -21.08 3.79
CA VAL A 57 5.05 -21.30 2.40
C VAL A 57 5.10 -22.79 2.11
N ILE A 58 3.94 -23.41 1.87
CA ILE A 58 3.83 -24.82 1.50
C ILE A 58 4.04 -24.98 0.00
N ILE A 59 3.31 -24.19 -0.80
CA ILE A 59 3.45 -24.19 -2.26
C ILE A 59 3.51 -22.74 -2.71
N ASP A 60 4.47 -22.43 -3.60
CA ASP A 60 4.63 -21.09 -4.12
C ASP A 60 3.59 -20.79 -5.23
N ARG A 61 3.37 -19.49 -5.47
CA ARG A 61 2.52 -19.01 -6.56
C ARG A 61 3.10 -19.45 -7.92
N GLU A 62 2.28 -19.45 -8.96
CA GLU A 62 2.61 -19.88 -10.32
C GLU A 62 2.97 -21.39 -10.44
N THR A 63 2.90 -22.14 -9.37
CA THR A 63 3.09 -23.60 -9.39
C THR A 63 1.87 -24.26 -9.98
N VAL A 64 2.08 -25.22 -10.89
CA VAL A 64 1.02 -26.06 -11.44
C VAL A 64 0.60 -27.09 -10.39
N LEU A 65 -0.70 -27.23 -10.17
CA LEU A 65 -1.23 -28.15 -9.18
C LEU A 65 -1.11 -29.59 -9.70
N GLU A 66 -0.30 -30.40 -9.03
CA GLU A 66 -0.09 -31.83 -9.33
C GLU A 66 -0.66 -32.70 -8.21
N GLU A 67 -0.75 -34.01 -8.44
CA GLU A 67 -1.31 -34.97 -7.45
C GLU A 67 -0.51 -34.98 -6.14
N GLU A 68 0.79 -34.76 -6.18
CA GLU A 68 1.67 -34.72 -5.02
C GLU A 68 1.32 -33.56 -4.07
N HIS A 69 0.92 -32.42 -4.62
CA HIS A 69 0.54 -31.22 -3.84
C HIS A 69 -0.80 -31.39 -3.09
N ILE A 70 -1.65 -32.33 -3.49
CA ILE A 70 -2.97 -32.52 -2.86
C ILE A 70 -2.84 -32.87 -1.38
N ASP A 71 -1.97 -33.79 -1.07
CA ASP A 71 -1.78 -34.26 0.31
C ASP A 71 -1.13 -33.17 1.16
N GLU A 72 -0.16 -32.41 0.63
CA GLU A 72 0.46 -31.26 1.29
C GLU A 72 -0.55 -30.14 1.61
N ILE A 73 -1.43 -29.80 0.66
CA ILE A 73 -2.48 -28.81 0.86
C ILE A 73 -3.49 -29.26 1.93
N LEU A 74 -3.88 -30.55 1.91
CA LEU A 74 -4.81 -31.09 2.91
C LEU A 74 -4.20 -31.10 4.32
N GLU A 75 -2.91 -31.40 4.45
CA GLU A 75 -2.19 -31.40 5.73
C GLU A 75 -1.92 -30.00 6.26
N SER A 76 -1.82 -28.98 5.38
CA SER A 76 -1.60 -27.57 5.77
C SER A 76 -2.76 -26.97 6.55
N GLY A 77 -3.98 -27.53 6.43
CA GLY A 77 -5.19 -27.04 7.08
C GLY A 77 -5.80 -25.78 6.43
N VAL A 78 -5.32 -25.40 5.25
CA VAL A 78 -5.83 -24.26 4.49
C VAL A 78 -7.24 -24.56 3.98
N GLN A 79 -8.16 -23.61 4.14
CA GLN A 79 -9.56 -23.82 3.75
C GLN A 79 -9.82 -23.57 2.27
N ASN A 80 -9.11 -22.61 1.68
CA ASN A 80 -9.29 -22.19 0.30
C ASN A 80 -7.93 -21.96 -0.37
N ILE A 81 -7.86 -22.25 -1.67
CA ILE A 81 -6.73 -21.91 -2.53
C ILE A 81 -7.21 -21.02 -3.66
N LEU A 82 -6.33 -20.15 -4.16
CA LEU A 82 -6.58 -19.26 -5.28
C LEU A 82 -5.91 -19.80 -6.54
N LEU A 83 -6.71 -19.99 -7.58
CA LEU A 83 -6.24 -20.42 -8.88
C LEU A 83 -6.43 -19.33 -9.91
N HIS A 84 -5.53 -19.25 -10.90
CA HIS A 84 -5.71 -18.33 -12.03
C HIS A 84 -7.02 -18.65 -12.76
N LYS A 85 -7.75 -17.60 -13.15
CA LYS A 85 -8.89 -17.75 -14.06
C LYS A 85 -8.39 -18.06 -15.47
N ASP A 86 -9.00 -19.02 -16.13
CA ASP A 86 -8.71 -19.38 -17.54
C ASP A 86 -9.46 -18.43 -18.50
N GLU A 87 -9.26 -17.12 -18.38
CA GLU A 87 -9.91 -16.17 -19.27
C GLU A 87 -8.93 -15.58 -20.32
N PRO A 88 -9.41 -15.31 -21.55
CA PRO A 88 -8.57 -14.82 -22.65
C PRO A 88 -7.95 -13.45 -22.44
N ASN A 89 -8.38 -12.70 -21.41
CA ASN A 89 -7.89 -11.35 -21.12
C ASN A 89 -6.82 -11.28 -20.01
N GLN A 90 -6.30 -12.42 -19.54
CA GLN A 90 -5.25 -12.44 -18.50
C GLN A 90 -3.96 -11.72 -18.90
N SER A 91 -3.67 -11.62 -20.20
CA SER A 91 -2.49 -10.89 -20.69
C SER A 91 -2.48 -9.43 -20.27
N ASP A 92 -3.67 -8.81 -20.10
CA ASP A 92 -3.79 -7.40 -19.74
C ASP A 92 -3.30 -7.14 -18.30
N PHE A 93 -3.39 -8.14 -17.43
CA PHE A 93 -3.02 -8.04 -16.02
C PHE A 93 -1.70 -8.75 -15.67
N SER A 94 -0.92 -9.15 -16.67
CA SER A 94 0.41 -9.77 -16.48
C SER A 94 1.32 -8.93 -15.57
N ILE A 95 1.13 -7.61 -15.56
CA ILE A 95 1.88 -6.69 -14.72
C ILE A 95 1.61 -6.96 -13.24
N ILE A 96 0.34 -7.21 -12.86
CA ILE A 96 -0.04 -7.52 -11.48
C ILE A 96 0.60 -8.85 -11.05
N TYR A 97 0.49 -9.89 -11.88
CA TYR A 97 1.13 -11.17 -11.59
C TYR A 97 2.64 -11.05 -11.44
N ASN A 98 3.30 -10.32 -12.34
CA ASN A 98 4.74 -10.08 -12.26
C ASN A 98 5.13 -9.29 -10.99
N THR A 99 4.28 -8.36 -10.56
CA THR A 99 4.50 -7.60 -9.32
C THR A 99 4.37 -8.50 -8.11
N LEU A 100 3.31 -9.30 -8.03
CA LEU A 100 3.12 -10.27 -6.96
C LEU A 100 4.24 -11.31 -6.92
N GLN A 101 4.73 -11.76 -8.08
CA GLN A 101 5.82 -12.72 -8.16
C GLN A 101 7.14 -12.18 -7.60
N LYS A 102 7.37 -10.87 -7.70
CA LYS A 102 8.56 -10.20 -7.18
C LYS A 102 8.44 -9.79 -5.71
N ASP A 103 7.26 -9.91 -5.12
CA ASP A 103 7.06 -9.59 -3.71
C ASP A 103 7.68 -10.65 -2.81
N PRO A 104 8.70 -10.30 -2.00
CA PRO A 104 9.35 -11.23 -1.08
C PRO A 104 8.58 -11.46 0.21
N SER A 105 7.56 -10.62 0.52
CA SER A 105 6.86 -10.64 1.80
C SER A 105 5.81 -11.74 1.87
N ASN A 106 5.71 -12.38 3.03
CA ASN A 106 4.71 -13.43 3.31
C ASN A 106 3.67 -13.00 4.36
N SER A 107 3.89 -11.85 4.98
CA SER A 107 2.99 -11.26 5.98
C SER A 107 2.90 -9.76 5.84
N GLU A 108 1.84 -9.14 6.38
CA GLU A 108 1.69 -7.68 6.42
C GLU A 108 2.85 -7.02 7.17
N LYS A 109 3.31 -7.63 8.26
CA LYS A 109 4.44 -7.14 9.04
C LYS A 109 5.72 -7.08 8.22
N GLU A 110 6.04 -8.13 7.48
CA GLU A 110 7.21 -8.17 6.60
C GLU A 110 7.10 -7.13 5.48
N ALA A 111 5.91 -6.97 4.89
CA ALA A 111 5.67 -5.95 3.87
C ALA A 111 5.90 -4.53 4.39
N VAL A 112 5.39 -4.22 5.58
CA VAL A 112 5.58 -2.91 6.24
C VAL A 112 7.06 -2.64 6.51
N LEU A 113 7.81 -3.62 7.02
CA LEU A 113 9.25 -3.52 7.26
C LEU A 113 10.02 -3.33 5.95
N TYR A 114 9.66 -4.08 4.92
CA TYR A 114 10.28 -3.97 3.60
C TYR A 114 10.08 -2.58 2.99
N ILE A 115 8.86 -2.06 3.01
CA ILE A 115 8.53 -0.71 2.53
C ILE A 115 9.31 0.35 3.32
N TYR A 116 9.35 0.23 4.65
CA TYR A 116 10.08 1.17 5.50
C TYR A 116 11.57 1.20 5.15
N ARG A 117 12.20 0.03 4.98
CA ARG A 117 13.61 -0.07 4.57
C ARG A 117 13.88 0.61 3.23
N GLN A 118 12.99 0.42 2.26
CA GLN A 118 13.10 1.08 0.96
C GLN A 118 12.97 2.61 1.06
N LEU A 119 12.12 3.12 1.94
CA LEU A 119 11.89 4.56 2.11
C LEU A 119 12.98 5.25 2.94
N ARG A 120 13.52 4.59 3.95
CA ARG A 120 14.42 5.18 4.94
C ARG A 120 15.86 4.67 4.89
N ASN A 121 16.14 3.60 4.16
CA ASN A 121 17.44 2.90 4.15
C ASN A 121 17.93 2.50 5.56
N ALA A 122 17.01 2.24 6.48
CA ALA A 122 17.27 1.88 7.87
C ALA A 122 16.17 0.95 8.39
N ASP A 123 16.46 0.22 9.46
CA ASP A 123 15.44 -0.55 10.16
C ASP A 123 14.59 0.34 11.06
N PRO A 124 13.27 0.11 11.18
CA PRO A 124 12.42 0.84 12.10
C PRO A 124 12.72 0.46 13.56
N ALA A 125 12.43 1.37 14.49
CA ALA A 125 12.53 1.08 15.92
C ALA A 125 11.48 0.06 16.37
N ASP A 126 10.27 0.17 15.79
CA ASP A 126 9.13 -0.70 16.04
C ASP A 126 8.19 -0.75 14.83
N ASP A 127 7.23 -1.68 14.83
CA ASP A 127 6.23 -1.83 13.78
C ASP A 127 5.30 -0.61 13.69
N ALA A 128 5.00 0.04 14.82
CA ALA A 128 4.11 1.19 14.87
C ALA A 128 4.73 2.40 14.14
N SER A 129 6.02 2.66 14.37
CA SER A 129 6.77 3.70 13.66
C SER A 129 6.84 3.45 12.17
N ALA A 130 6.99 2.19 11.75
CA ALA A 130 7.00 1.84 10.32
C ALA A 130 5.64 2.11 9.67
N ARG A 131 4.55 1.70 10.31
CA ARG A 131 3.18 1.96 9.84
C ARG A 131 2.87 3.45 9.79
N GLU A 132 3.31 4.22 10.80
CA GLU A 132 3.13 5.67 10.82
C GLU A 132 3.81 6.35 9.63
N VAL A 133 5.02 5.95 9.27
CA VAL A 133 5.73 6.52 8.11
C VAL A 133 4.96 6.26 6.82
N ILE A 134 4.45 5.04 6.63
CA ILE A 134 3.66 4.68 5.44
C ILE A 134 2.34 5.46 5.41
N ASN A 135 1.63 5.53 6.55
CA ASN A 135 0.39 6.27 6.66
C ASN A 135 0.59 7.77 6.38
N ASN A 136 1.67 8.35 6.89
CA ASN A 136 2.00 9.76 6.67
C ASN A 136 2.38 10.07 5.22
N LEU A 137 2.70 9.08 4.40
CA LEU A 137 3.11 9.29 3.02
C LEU A 137 1.94 9.73 2.13
N PHE A 138 0.75 9.12 2.28
CA PHE A 138 -0.40 9.34 1.41
C PHE A 138 -1.73 9.56 2.12
N PHE A 139 -1.87 9.11 3.37
CA PHE A 139 -3.16 9.01 4.06
C PHE A 139 -3.32 9.99 5.22
N SER A 140 -2.31 10.77 5.54
CA SER A 140 -2.35 11.72 6.66
C SER A 140 -2.55 13.15 6.17
N GLU A 141 -3.63 13.79 6.60
CA GLU A 141 -3.93 15.20 6.30
C GLU A 141 -2.85 16.18 6.74
N LYS A 142 -2.02 15.79 7.72
CA LYS A 142 -0.89 16.63 8.19
C LYS A 142 0.29 16.64 7.23
N ARG A 143 0.41 15.65 6.37
CA ARG A 143 1.58 15.41 5.53
C ARG A 143 1.27 15.41 4.04
N TYR A 144 0.05 15.08 3.66
CA TYR A 144 -0.39 14.95 2.28
C TYR A 144 -1.66 15.77 2.06
N ASP A 145 -1.66 16.59 1.02
CA ASP A 145 -2.79 17.42 0.67
C ASP A 145 -2.92 17.51 -0.87
N LEU A 146 -3.95 16.89 -1.40
CA LEU A 146 -4.31 16.99 -2.82
C LEU A 146 -4.79 18.39 -3.21
N GLY A 147 -5.37 19.12 -2.25
CA GLY A 147 -6.16 20.31 -2.52
C GLY A 147 -7.43 19.99 -3.31
N ASP A 148 -8.31 20.98 -3.42
CA ASP A 148 -9.62 20.83 -4.10
C ASP A 148 -9.43 20.51 -5.60
N VAL A 149 -8.45 21.15 -6.23
CA VAL A 149 -8.15 20.92 -7.66
C VAL A 149 -7.61 19.52 -7.92
N GLY A 150 -6.76 19.00 -7.02
CA GLY A 150 -6.23 17.65 -7.12
C GLY A 150 -7.34 16.60 -6.99
N ARG A 151 -8.20 16.73 -5.97
CA ARG A 151 -9.33 15.84 -5.76
C ARG A 151 -10.30 15.87 -6.96
N TYR A 152 -10.65 17.06 -7.43
CA TYR A 152 -11.49 17.20 -8.62
C TYR A 152 -10.90 16.48 -9.85
N ARG A 153 -9.60 16.65 -10.08
CA ARG A 153 -8.90 16.04 -11.22
C ARG A 153 -8.89 14.52 -11.15
N ILE A 154 -8.57 13.95 -9.99
CA ILE A 154 -8.59 12.49 -9.78
C ILE A 154 -10.00 11.95 -10.00
N ASN A 155 -11.00 12.53 -9.36
CA ASN A 155 -12.39 12.10 -9.50
C ASN A 155 -12.85 12.14 -10.95
N LYS A 156 -12.55 13.24 -11.66
CA LYS A 156 -12.93 13.38 -13.07
C LYS A 156 -12.22 12.40 -13.99
N LYS A 157 -10.90 12.17 -13.77
CA LYS A 157 -10.08 11.32 -14.62
C LYS A 157 -10.43 9.84 -14.46
N LEU A 158 -10.67 9.41 -13.22
CA LEU A 158 -10.91 8.02 -12.86
C LEU A 158 -12.40 7.69 -12.65
N ASN A 159 -13.30 8.64 -12.94
CA ASN A 159 -14.76 8.52 -12.74
C ASN A 159 -15.14 8.15 -11.30
N LEU A 160 -14.41 8.69 -10.31
CA LEU A 160 -14.66 8.48 -8.90
C LEU A 160 -15.72 9.45 -8.36
N THR A 161 -16.44 9.00 -7.34
CA THR A 161 -17.47 9.80 -6.63
C THR A 161 -17.03 10.19 -5.23
N THR A 162 -15.72 10.13 -4.95
CA THR A 162 -15.16 10.50 -3.65
C THR A 162 -15.48 11.97 -3.33
N ASP A 163 -15.84 12.24 -2.07
CA ASP A 163 -16.17 13.58 -1.62
C ASP A 163 -15.00 14.56 -1.84
N MET A 164 -15.35 15.79 -2.22
CA MET A 164 -14.37 16.85 -2.47
C MET A 164 -13.62 17.30 -1.22
N ASP A 165 -14.20 17.08 -0.04
CA ASP A 165 -13.58 17.40 1.24
C ASP A 165 -12.46 16.41 1.63
N VAL A 166 -12.40 15.25 0.98
CA VAL A 166 -11.35 14.24 1.19
C VAL A 166 -10.09 14.68 0.44
N ARG A 167 -9.14 15.23 1.18
CA ARG A 167 -7.89 15.82 0.61
C ARG A 167 -6.68 14.88 0.64
N VAL A 168 -6.85 13.68 1.12
CA VAL A 168 -5.85 12.60 1.12
C VAL A 168 -6.22 11.53 0.11
N LEU A 169 -5.27 10.65 -0.25
CA LEU A 169 -5.59 9.49 -1.08
C LEU A 169 -6.41 8.47 -0.31
N THR A 170 -7.33 7.82 -1.01
CA THR A 170 -8.08 6.67 -0.51
C THR A 170 -7.57 5.37 -1.14
N LYS A 171 -7.94 4.24 -0.57
CA LYS A 171 -7.62 2.94 -1.17
C LYS A 171 -8.23 2.80 -2.57
N GLU A 172 -9.45 3.32 -2.76
CA GLU A 172 -10.14 3.33 -4.05
C GLU A 172 -9.37 4.15 -5.09
N ASP A 173 -8.86 5.33 -4.72
CA ASP A 173 -8.03 6.14 -5.61
C ASP A 173 -6.83 5.33 -6.13
N ILE A 174 -6.13 4.63 -5.23
CA ILE A 174 -4.94 3.84 -5.59
C ILE A 174 -5.31 2.69 -6.53
N ILE A 175 -6.40 1.99 -6.27
CA ILE A 175 -6.88 0.89 -7.12
C ILE A 175 -7.19 1.39 -8.52
N GLU A 176 -7.96 2.46 -8.63
CA GLU A 176 -8.35 3.02 -9.93
C GLU A 176 -7.16 3.66 -10.68
N ILE A 177 -6.19 4.25 -9.96
CA ILE A 177 -4.92 4.69 -10.56
C ILE A 177 -4.18 3.51 -11.19
N ILE A 178 -4.08 2.39 -10.48
CA ILE A 178 -3.39 1.20 -10.98
C ILE A 178 -4.12 0.63 -12.20
N LYS A 179 -5.46 0.51 -12.15
CA LYS A 179 -6.26 0.07 -13.29
C LYS A 179 -6.02 0.97 -14.51
N TYR A 180 -6.08 2.28 -14.32
CA TYR A 180 -5.85 3.25 -15.40
C TYR A 180 -4.44 3.14 -16.00
N LEU A 181 -3.40 2.93 -15.15
CA LEU A 181 -2.03 2.72 -15.63
C LEU A 181 -1.91 1.43 -16.47
N ILE A 182 -2.61 0.37 -16.10
CA ILE A 182 -2.64 -0.87 -16.88
C ILE A 182 -3.34 -0.65 -18.23
N GLU A 183 -4.45 0.10 -18.25
CA GLU A 183 -5.13 0.47 -19.49
C GLU A 183 -4.23 1.29 -20.43
N LEU A 184 -3.46 2.23 -19.90
CA LEU A 184 -2.48 3.01 -20.66
C LEU A 184 -1.41 2.12 -21.29
N ILE A 185 -0.84 1.17 -20.54
CA ILE A 185 0.18 0.25 -21.04
C ILE A 185 -0.38 -0.64 -22.14
N ASN A 186 -1.63 -1.08 -21.99
CA ASN A 186 -2.33 -1.91 -22.97
C ASN A 186 -2.93 -1.10 -24.15
N SER A 187 -2.63 0.19 -24.23
CA SER A 187 -3.14 1.10 -25.28
C SER A 187 -4.67 1.17 -25.35
N LYS A 188 -5.35 0.94 -24.22
CA LYS A 188 -6.82 1.09 -24.07
C LYS A 188 -7.23 2.49 -23.62
N ALA A 189 -6.28 3.28 -23.14
CA ALA A 189 -6.45 4.68 -22.76
C ALA A 189 -5.35 5.55 -23.38
N ASP A 190 -5.64 6.85 -23.50
CA ASP A 190 -4.71 7.81 -24.06
C ASP A 190 -3.93 8.55 -22.97
N VAL A 191 -2.66 8.84 -23.28
CA VAL A 191 -1.81 9.65 -22.42
C VAL A 191 -2.23 11.12 -22.51
N ASP A 192 -2.32 11.80 -21.36
CA ASP A 192 -2.64 13.21 -21.32
C ASP A 192 -1.52 14.07 -21.94
N ASP A 193 -1.91 15.03 -22.77
CA ASP A 193 -0.99 16.09 -23.19
C ASP A 193 -0.75 17.05 -22.01
N ILE A 194 0.44 16.93 -21.39
CA ILE A 194 0.84 17.74 -20.22
C ILE A 194 1.03 19.21 -20.54
N ASP A 195 1.27 19.57 -21.81
CA ASP A 195 1.48 20.93 -22.27
C ASP A 195 0.19 21.65 -22.65
N HIS A 196 -0.89 20.89 -22.85
CA HIS A 196 -2.18 21.47 -23.18
C HIS A 196 -2.70 22.35 -22.03
N LEU A 197 -3.18 23.55 -22.37
CA LEU A 197 -3.61 24.53 -21.37
C LEU A 197 -4.73 24.05 -20.44
N SER A 198 -5.57 23.11 -20.90
CA SER A 198 -6.58 22.48 -20.03
C SER A 198 -5.99 21.60 -18.91
N ASN A 199 -4.76 21.12 -19.10
CA ASN A 199 -4.04 20.27 -18.14
C ASN A 199 -3.06 21.04 -17.27
N ARG A 200 -2.79 22.30 -17.58
CA ARG A 200 -1.91 23.20 -16.80
C ARG A 200 -2.74 24.13 -15.94
N ARG A 201 -2.50 24.11 -14.64
CA ARG A 201 -3.14 25.03 -13.70
C ARG A 201 -2.36 26.33 -13.61
N VAL A 202 -3.06 27.46 -13.74
CA VAL A 202 -2.48 28.79 -13.51
C VAL A 202 -2.50 29.07 -12.01
N ARG A 203 -1.35 29.40 -11.44
CA ARG A 203 -1.24 29.83 -10.05
C ARG A 203 -1.48 31.35 -9.97
N THR A 204 -2.45 31.75 -9.17
CA THR A 204 -2.74 33.16 -8.94
C THR A 204 -1.67 33.81 -8.05
N VAL A 205 -1.56 35.13 -8.10
CA VAL A 205 -0.63 35.90 -7.25
C VAL A 205 -0.91 35.67 -5.77
N GLY A 206 -2.19 35.59 -5.38
CA GLY A 206 -2.58 35.31 -3.99
C GLY A 206 -2.07 33.94 -3.51
N GLU A 207 -2.18 32.91 -4.34
CA GLU A 207 -1.67 31.58 -4.01
C GLU A 207 -0.13 31.58 -3.88
N GLN A 208 0.56 32.26 -4.78
CA GLN A 208 2.02 32.35 -4.72
C GLN A 208 2.50 33.08 -3.46
N LEU A 209 1.84 34.18 -3.10
CA LEU A 209 2.13 34.92 -1.87
C LEU A 209 1.84 34.07 -0.63
N SER A 210 0.68 33.39 -0.58
CA SER A 210 0.32 32.49 0.52
C SER A 210 1.39 31.41 0.75
N ASN A 211 1.87 30.79 -0.33
CA ASN A 211 2.94 29.80 -0.23
C ASN A 211 4.25 30.37 0.32
N GLN A 212 4.63 31.58 -0.09
CA GLN A 212 5.84 32.23 0.43
C GLN A 212 5.69 32.63 1.90
N PHE A 213 4.52 33.13 2.30
CA PHE A 213 4.23 33.39 3.71
C PHE A 213 4.27 32.10 4.54
N ALA A 214 3.70 31.03 4.06
CA ALA A 214 3.73 29.73 4.75
C ALA A 214 5.17 29.24 4.99
N VAL A 215 6.05 29.39 4.00
CA VAL A 215 7.48 29.05 4.13
C VAL A 215 8.16 29.96 5.17
N GLY A 216 7.90 31.25 5.13
CA GLY A 216 8.45 32.24 6.10
C GLY A 216 8.01 31.94 7.53
N LEU A 217 6.69 31.69 7.73
CA LEU A 217 6.12 31.36 9.03
C LEU A 217 6.63 30.02 9.56
N ALA A 218 6.81 29.00 8.70
CA ALA A 218 7.38 27.72 9.09
C ALA A 218 8.83 27.87 9.59
N ARG A 219 9.65 28.67 8.91
CA ARG A 219 11.02 29.01 9.36
C ARG A 219 11.03 29.73 10.71
N MET A 220 10.18 30.74 10.85
CA MET A 220 10.04 31.49 12.10
C MET A 220 9.59 30.55 13.25
N SER A 221 8.57 29.74 13.03
CA SER A 221 8.11 28.76 14.02
C SER A 221 9.20 27.77 14.45
N ARG A 222 10.03 27.34 13.51
CA ARG A 222 11.18 26.47 13.81
C ARG A 222 12.20 27.19 14.67
N THR A 223 12.59 28.43 14.32
CA THR A 223 13.56 29.24 15.07
C THR A 223 13.06 29.52 16.49
N ILE A 224 11.79 29.86 16.64
CA ILE A 224 11.17 30.08 17.96
C ILE A 224 11.29 28.83 18.80
N ARG A 225 10.92 27.67 18.24
CA ARG A 225 10.95 26.38 18.94
C ARG A 225 12.38 25.99 19.35
N GLU A 226 13.36 26.21 18.49
CA GLU A 226 14.77 25.94 18.77
C GLU A 226 15.27 26.86 19.90
N ARG A 227 14.95 28.18 19.87
CA ARG A 227 15.33 29.14 20.92
C ARG A 227 14.65 28.83 22.27
N MET A 228 13.38 28.44 22.26
CA MET A 228 12.67 28.02 23.47
C MET A 228 13.29 26.76 24.12
N ASN A 229 13.73 25.82 23.31
CA ASN A 229 14.34 24.56 23.83
C ASN A 229 15.75 24.78 24.42
N VAL A 230 16.48 25.82 23.97
CA VAL A 230 17.85 26.10 24.44
C VAL A 230 17.86 26.93 25.71
N ARG A 231 16.82 27.74 25.93
CA ARG A 231 16.74 28.66 27.08
C ARG A 231 15.81 28.14 28.15
N ASP A 232 16.32 27.25 29.00
CA ASP A 232 15.64 26.87 30.23
C ASP A 232 15.69 28.02 31.25
N ASN A 233 14.51 28.49 31.70
CA ASN A 233 14.31 29.41 32.84
C ASN A 233 14.65 30.92 32.67
N GLU A 234 14.85 31.43 31.48
CA GLU A 234 14.95 32.92 31.31
C GLU A 234 13.58 33.50 30.92
N VAL A 235 13.24 34.63 31.50
CA VAL A 235 12.10 35.46 31.06
C VAL A 235 12.46 36.10 29.73
N PHE A 236 11.84 35.68 28.64
CA PHE A 236 12.08 36.24 27.31
C PHE A 236 10.81 36.91 26.77
N THR A 237 11.02 37.91 25.93
CA THR A 237 9.96 38.60 25.22
C THR A 237 9.74 37.96 23.85
N PRO A 238 8.57 38.18 23.19
CA PRO A 238 8.34 37.69 21.84
C PRO A 238 9.39 38.13 20.81
N ILE A 239 10.00 39.33 21.03
CA ILE A 239 11.05 39.88 20.17
C ILE A 239 12.34 39.06 20.25
N ASP A 240 12.65 38.50 21.42
CA ASP A 240 13.85 37.67 21.62
C ASP A 240 13.74 36.30 20.94
N LEU A 241 12.54 35.89 20.57
CA LEU A 241 12.24 34.61 19.93
C LEU A 241 12.22 34.69 18.40
N ILE A 242 11.99 35.87 17.83
CA ILE A 242 11.96 36.10 16.38
C ILE A 242 13.34 36.55 15.91
#